data_304dbc13c1ada6e21ab7053612849f17
#
_entry.id   304dbc13c1ada6e21ab7053612849f17
#
_cell.length_a   1.000
_cell.length_b   1.000
_cell.length_c   1.000
_cell.angle_alpha   90.00
_cell.angle_beta   90.00
_cell.angle_gamma   90.00
#
_symmetry.space_group_name_H-M   'P 1'
#
loop_
_entity.id
_entity.type
_entity.pdbx_description
1 polymer ?
#
loop_
_entity_poly.entity_id
_entity_poly.type
_entity_poly.pdbx_seq_one_letter_code
_entity_poly.pdbx_strand_id
1 'polypeptide(L)'
;MGFFRKKTKKDKNEKYRKMQFRIMYSFGLIIIVVSAVLASVILERSGTVMRQKVASLVAADSHQLQMNINSYLKKVESTASLMFADEKYYAYDATDESMDEYHRVISEEKITDRIVDIGLMENFSDFSIIYSNDHSVGWLSKTTSGAFPKGGLYDTFAGCITNQKVDSGWAFGVGGNTDRLYYVKRLNPHAILVASFYSKELDSVFKYPEELKGITIRLINDEKQILYSSGKQEIGKKLPEVTASLLVDESDFSAMNKKYLVTSNQCSNGWRVVCSVSMNKIMKENDQLKRSVYLITSICVLVFVSIGMIILKRATQPVDGLVSKLENEAAIDALSGVCNKRAFHRQVTEELGRMAPENIKLFIMFDIDNFKQVNDKLGHAQGDLAIARMGRLLRKKLDAAGTIGRVGGDEFSYYRSFRKEDMEYAKTRMNADMDSLLKVFAEEFTMEHKACDVSLSAGVCLISGDFTFEELSRKADSALYISKRHGKNQYTVYKEGMEDNA
;
A
#
# COMPACT_ATOMS: atom_id res chain seq x y z
N MET A 1 -42.16 -28.79 -15.17
CA MET A 1 -40.74 -28.99 -15.59
C MET A 1 -39.99 -27.67 -15.95
N GLY A 2 -40.65 -26.58 -16.27
CA GLY A 2 -40.02 -25.27 -16.58
C GLY A 2 -39.29 -24.60 -15.41
N PHE A 3 -39.67 -24.88 -14.17
CA PHE A 3 -39.06 -24.29 -12.96
C PHE A 3 -37.61 -24.78 -12.69
N PHE A 4 -37.32 -26.05 -13.03
CA PHE A 4 -35.99 -26.63 -12.85
C PHE A 4 -34.97 -26.12 -13.88
N ARG A 5 -35.39 -25.73 -15.08
CA ARG A 5 -34.48 -25.26 -16.16
C ARG A 5 -34.06 -23.79 -16.02
N LYS A 6 -34.95 -22.93 -15.50
CA LYS A 6 -34.59 -21.54 -15.13
C LYS A 6 -33.58 -21.52 -13.98
N LYS A 7 -33.67 -22.50 -13.05
CA LYS A 7 -32.75 -22.64 -11.91
C LYS A 7 -31.34 -23.02 -12.37
N THR A 8 -31.19 -23.96 -13.33
CA THR A 8 -29.87 -24.39 -13.85
C THR A 8 -29.15 -23.32 -14.68
N LYS A 9 -29.85 -22.48 -15.44
CA LYS A 9 -29.25 -21.37 -16.23
C LYS A 9 -28.84 -20.22 -15.31
N LYS A 10 -29.63 -19.93 -14.29
CA LYS A 10 -29.32 -18.95 -13.23
C LYS A 10 -28.13 -19.43 -12.41
N ASP A 11 -28.06 -20.73 -12.08
CA ASP A 11 -26.94 -21.34 -11.35
C ASP A 11 -25.62 -21.33 -12.15
N LYS A 12 -25.64 -21.63 -13.46
CA LYS A 12 -24.44 -21.57 -14.30
C LYS A 12 -23.89 -20.15 -14.43
N ASN A 13 -24.76 -19.16 -14.69
CA ASN A 13 -24.34 -17.76 -14.76
C ASN A 13 -23.85 -17.24 -13.39
N GLU A 14 -24.44 -17.70 -12.30
CA GLU A 14 -24.02 -17.36 -10.95
C GLU A 14 -22.67 -18.00 -10.62
N LYS A 15 -22.43 -19.25 -11.01
CA LYS A 15 -21.16 -19.96 -10.83
C LYS A 15 -20.02 -19.30 -11.65
N TYR A 16 -20.30 -18.88 -12.88
CA TYR A 16 -19.34 -18.16 -13.74
C TYR A 16 -19.01 -16.77 -13.17
N ARG A 17 -20.03 -16.05 -12.72
CA ARG A 17 -19.87 -14.74 -12.06
C ARG A 17 -19.09 -14.86 -10.76
N LYS A 18 -19.32 -15.91 -9.95
CA LYS A 18 -18.53 -16.20 -8.74
C LYS A 18 -17.07 -16.54 -9.07
N MET A 19 -16.80 -17.24 -10.17
CA MET A 19 -15.45 -17.53 -10.62
C MET A 19 -14.72 -16.26 -11.08
N GLN A 20 -15.37 -15.38 -11.84
CA GLN A 20 -14.84 -14.10 -12.24
C GLN A 20 -14.51 -13.23 -11.02
N PHE A 21 -15.41 -13.14 -10.04
CA PHE A 21 -15.16 -12.44 -8.78
C PHE A 21 -13.97 -13.02 -8.01
N ARG A 22 -13.82 -14.34 -7.96
CA ARG A 22 -12.66 -14.99 -7.30
C ARG A 22 -11.33 -14.64 -7.97
N ILE A 23 -11.28 -14.67 -9.30
CA ILE A 23 -10.08 -14.30 -10.06
C ILE A 23 -9.74 -12.81 -9.83
N MET A 24 -10.73 -11.94 -9.87
CA MET A 24 -10.56 -10.51 -9.62
C MET A 24 -10.06 -10.25 -8.20
N TYR A 25 -10.65 -10.92 -7.19
CA TYR A 25 -10.21 -10.80 -5.79
C TYR A 25 -8.77 -11.28 -5.59
N SER A 26 -8.41 -12.43 -6.17
CA SER A 26 -7.05 -12.96 -6.05
C SER A 26 -6.02 -12.06 -6.72
N PHE A 27 -6.32 -11.52 -7.89
CA PHE A 27 -5.44 -10.57 -8.60
C PHE A 27 -5.29 -9.25 -7.83
N GLY A 28 -6.40 -8.68 -7.35
CA GLY A 28 -6.40 -7.48 -6.51
C GLY A 28 -5.62 -7.67 -5.22
N LEU A 29 -5.80 -8.82 -4.54
CA LEU A 29 -5.07 -9.15 -3.33
C LEU A 29 -3.55 -9.24 -3.57
N ILE A 30 -3.13 -9.89 -4.67
CA ILE A 30 -1.71 -10.00 -5.03
C ILE A 30 -1.11 -8.61 -5.25
N ILE A 31 -1.78 -7.73 -6.00
CA ILE A 31 -1.30 -6.37 -6.24
C ILE A 31 -1.15 -5.59 -4.92
N ILE A 32 -2.14 -5.67 -4.04
CA ILE A 32 -2.11 -5.00 -2.73
C ILE A 32 -0.93 -5.51 -1.89
N VAL A 33 -0.76 -6.83 -1.78
CA VAL A 33 0.31 -7.44 -0.99
C VAL A 33 1.68 -7.06 -1.54
N VAL A 34 1.89 -7.19 -2.85
CA VAL A 34 3.18 -6.84 -3.50
C VAL A 34 3.49 -5.35 -3.31
N SER A 35 2.50 -4.48 -3.51
CA SER A 35 2.67 -3.03 -3.32
C SER A 35 2.97 -2.66 -1.87
N ALA A 36 2.31 -3.30 -0.90
CA ALA A 36 2.55 -3.08 0.52
C ALA A 36 3.96 -3.54 0.95
N VAL A 37 4.40 -4.71 0.47
CA VAL A 37 5.76 -5.21 0.72
C VAL A 37 6.80 -4.27 0.11
N LEU A 38 6.62 -3.85 -1.13
CA LEU A 38 7.53 -2.94 -1.81
C LEU A 38 7.63 -1.59 -1.10
N ALA A 39 6.49 -1.00 -0.71
CA ALA A 39 6.45 0.24 0.06
C ALA A 39 7.15 0.09 1.41
N SER A 40 6.93 -1.02 2.13
CA SER A 40 7.59 -1.31 3.40
C SER A 40 9.12 -1.38 3.26
N VAL A 41 9.62 -2.10 2.25
CA VAL A 41 11.06 -2.23 1.98
C VAL A 41 11.68 -0.88 1.62
N ILE A 42 11.03 -0.10 0.77
CA ILE A 42 11.51 1.25 0.38
C ILE A 42 11.60 2.17 1.61
N LEU A 43 10.56 2.18 2.45
CA LEU A 43 10.50 3.04 3.64
C LEU A 43 11.53 2.63 4.70
N GLU A 44 11.73 1.34 4.92
CA GLU A 44 12.75 0.84 5.84
C GLU A 44 14.16 1.19 5.35
N ARG A 45 14.46 0.95 4.08
CA ARG A 45 15.75 1.28 3.48
C ARG A 45 16.01 2.78 3.46
N SER A 46 15.01 3.59 3.11
CA SER A 46 15.10 5.06 3.16
C SER A 46 15.40 5.55 4.58
N GLY A 47 14.69 5.01 5.59
CA GLY A 47 14.93 5.35 6.98
C GLY A 47 16.34 4.99 7.47
N THR A 48 16.88 3.85 7.05
CA THR A 48 18.23 3.41 7.39
C THR A 48 19.29 4.31 6.73
N VAL A 49 19.17 4.57 5.45
CA VAL A 49 20.08 5.46 4.71
C VAL A 49 20.07 6.88 5.29
N MET A 50 18.89 7.40 5.62
CA MET A 50 18.76 8.73 6.24
C MET A 50 19.49 8.79 7.58
N ARG A 51 19.31 7.78 8.44
CA ARG A 51 20.01 7.69 9.74
C ARG A 51 21.52 7.67 9.57
N GLN A 52 22.04 6.87 8.64
CA GLN A 52 23.48 6.80 8.37
C GLN A 52 24.03 8.13 7.84
N LYS A 53 23.34 8.76 6.89
CA LYS A 53 23.76 10.07 6.38
C LYS A 53 23.79 11.15 7.47
N VAL A 54 22.75 11.22 8.30
CA VAL A 54 22.72 12.17 9.41
C VAL A 54 23.82 11.87 10.42
N ALA A 55 24.06 10.60 10.76
CA ALA A 55 25.13 10.21 11.67
C ALA A 55 26.51 10.65 11.15
N SER A 56 26.80 10.41 9.87
CA SER A 56 28.07 10.84 9.26
C SER A 56 28.21 12.37 9.18
N LEU A 57 27.12 13.09 8.89
CA LEU A 57 27.14 14.54 8.84
C LEU A 57 27.38 15.14 10.23
N VAL A 58 26.65 14.69 11.26
CA VAL A 58 26.82 15.14 12.64
C VAL A 58 28.22 14.82 13.17
N ALA A 59 28.78 13.66 12.79
CA ALA A 59 30.16 13.30 13.17
C ALA A 59 31.19 14.24 12.51
N ALA A 60 31.04 14.53 11.21
CA ALA A 60 31.92 15.46 10.50
C ALA A 60 31.84 16.88 11.09
N ASP A 61 30.63 17.38 11.36
CA ASP A 61 30.41 18.68 11.96
C ASP A 61 30.96 18.74 13.41
N SER A 62 30.77 17.68 14.19
CA SER A 62 31.32 17.57 15.54
C SER A 62 32.84 17.65 15.53
N HIS A 63 33.50 17.00 14.57
CA HIS A 63 34.95 17.09 14.38
C HIS A 63 35.37 18.49 13.99
N GLN A 64 34.66 19.15 13.08
CA GLN A 64 34.95 20.55 12.71
C GLN A 64 34.81 21.49 13.90
N LEU A 65 33.77 21.31 14.73
CA LEU A 65 33.62 22.11 15.96
C LEU A 65 34.74 21.87 16.96
N GLN A 66 35.21 20.63 17.07
CA GLN A 66 36.37 20.29 17.88
C GLN A 66 37.66 20.99 17.39
N MET A 67 37.87 21.05 16.06
CA MET A 67 38.98 21.79 15.48
C MET A 67 38.87 23.31 15.75
N ASN A 68 37.69 23.87 15.65
CA ASN A 68 37.43 25.28 15.90
C ASN A 68 37.75 25.65 17.37
N ILE A 69 37.25 24.86 18.33
CA ILE A 69 37.53 25.10 19.74
C ILE A 69 39.00 24.94 20.06
N ASN A 70 39.64 23.88 19.54
CA ASN A 70 41.11 23.72 19.74
C ASN A 70 41.90 24.92 19.23
N SER A 71 41.57 25.43 18.07
CA SER A 71 42.17 26.61 17.46
C SER A 71 41.96 27.85 18.34
N TYR A 72 40.74 28.01 18.89
CA TYR A 72 40.39 29.13 19.76
C TYR A 72 41.17 29.03 21.10
N LEU A 73 41.19 27.88 21.75
CA LEU A 73 41.92 27.66 23.01
C LEU A 73 43.42 27.90 22.82
N LYS A 74 44.00 27.37 21.71
CA LYS A 74 45.40 27.59 21.38
C LYS A 74 45.71 29.08 21.11
N LYS A 75 44.80 29.83 20.53
CA LYS A 75 44.93 31.26 20.35
C LYS A 75 45.01 31.96 21.70
N VAL A 76 44.10 31.66 22.63
CA VAL A 76 44.11 32.19 23.99
C VAL A 76 45.44 31.90 24.70
N GLU A 77 45.90 30.62 24.65
CA GLU A 77 47.18 30.18 25.23
C GLU A 77 48.35 30.95 24.63
N SER A 78 48.36 31.14 23.31
CA SER A 78 49.45 31.86 22.62
C SER A 78 49.45 33.34 22.99
N THR A 79 48.27 33.98 23.05
CA THR A 79 48.12 35.38 23.41
C THR A 79 48.55 35.62 24.86
N ALA A 80 48.09 34.78 25.77
CA ALA A 80 48.53 34.85 27.18
C ALA A 80 50.05 34.61 27.33
N SER A 81 50.64 33.82 26.43
CA SER A 81 52.08 33.55 26.43
C SER A 81 52.96 34.69 25.89
N LEU A 82 52.37 35.65 25.16
CA LEU A 82 53.09 36.82 24.63
C LEU A 82 53.72 37.67 25.75
N MET A 83 53.20 37.60 26.98
CA MET A 83 53.80 38.25 28.15
C MET A 83 55.19 37.76 28.47
N PHE A 84 55.53 36.50 28.04
CA PHE A 84 56.81 35.84 28.32
C PHE A 84 57.86 36.10 27.25
N ALA A 85 57.52 36.85 26.20
CA ALA A 85 58.47 37.18 25.15
C ALA A 85 59.56 38.14 25.65
N ASP A 86 59.35 38.82 26.79
CA ASP A 86 60.28 39.76 27.37
C ASP A 86 60.30 39.61 28.89
N GLU A 87 61.43 39.18 29.43
CA GLU A 87 61.68 38.88 30.83
C GLU A 87 61.32 40.02 31.76
N LYS A 88 61.45 41.27 31.35
CA LYS A 88 61.16 42.47 32.17
C LYS A 88 59.70 42.52 32.68
N TYR A 89 58.76 41.82 32.04
CA TYR A 89 57.37 41.81 32.47
C TYR A 89 57.03 40.70 33.49
N TYR A 90 57.86 39.69 33.63
CA TYR A 90 57.63 38.60 34.60
C TYR A 90 58.73 38.44 35.64
N ALA A 91 59.83 39.21 35.55
CA ALA A 91 60.88 39.26 36.57
C ALA A 91 60.47 40.04 37.83
N TYR A 92 59.41 40.86 37.73
CA TYR A 92 58.84 41.56 38.89
C TYR A 92 58.19 40.56 39.84
N ASP A 93 58.56 40.65 41.14
CA ASP A 93 57.98 39.87 42.22
C ASP A 93 57.36 40.80 43.28
N ALA A 94 55.99 40.80 43.34
CA ALA A 94 55.27 41.59 44.32
C ALA A 94 55.44 41.09 45.78
N THR A 95 56.07 39.97 45.98
CA THR A 95 56.38 39.43 47.29
C THR A 95 57.75 39.84 47.84
N ASP A 96 58.55 40.51 46.99
CA ASP A 96 59.84 41.06 47.39
C ASP A 96 59.70 42.35 48.27
N GLU A 97 59.82 42.20 49.58
CA GLU A 97 59.74 43.32 50.52
C GLU A 97 60.96 44.24 50.50
N SER A 98 62.05 43.86 49.83
CA SER A 98 63.21 44.69 49.66
C SER A 98 63.07 45.76 48.59
N MET A 99 62.08 45.69 47.71
CA MET A 99 61.84 46.63 46.64
C MET A 99 61.19 47.91 47.19
N ASP A 100 61.75 49.10 46.81
CA ASP A 100 61.15 50.36 47.18
C ASP A 100 59.83 50.63 46.42
N GLU A 101 58.99 51.47 47.01
CA GLU A 101 57.64 51.75 46.49
C GLU A 101 57.64 52.39 45.10
N TYR A 102 58.65 53.22 44.76
CA TYR A 102 58.74 53.81 43.45
C TYR A 102 58.97 52.78 42.32
N HIS A 103 59.95 51.88 42.53
CA HIS A 103 60.24 50.83 41.56
C HIS A 103 59.09 49.83 41.46
N ARG A 104 58.34 49.57 42.55
CA ARG A 104 57.14 48.75 42.55
C ARG A 104 56.06 49.36 41.64
N VAL A 105 55.72 50.63 41.82
CA VAL A 105 54.69 51.30 41.03
C VAL A 105 55.07 51.34 39.53
N ILE A 106 56.33 51.71 39.17
CA ILE A 106 56.76 51.73 37.76
C ILE A 106 56.69 50.33 37.13
N SER A 107 57.03 49.25 37.87
CA SER A 107 57.02 47.90 37.35
C SER A 107 55.59 47.42 37.14
N GLU A 108 54.70 47.70 38.08
CA GLU A 108 53.28 47.38 37.95
C GLU A 108 52.59 48.17 36.83
N GLU A 109 52.92 49.45 36.63
CA GLU A 109 52.42 50.27 35.54
C GLU A 109 52.82 49.65 34.18
N LYS A 110 54.08 49.31 33.96
CA LYS A 110 54.58 48.66 32.76
C LYS A 110 53.90 47.33 32.48
N ILE A 111 53.66 46.49 33.51
CA ILE A 111 52.98 45.22 33.41
C ILE A 111 51.51 45.47 33.04
N THR A 112 50.86 46.44 33.70
CA THR A 112 49.45 46.81 33.43
C THR A 112 49.24 47.30 32.01
N ASP A 113 50.12 48.21 31.52
CA ASP A 113 50.08 48.69 30.16
C ASP A 113 50.16 47.53 29.16
N ARG A 114 51.09 46.61 29.38
CA ARG A 114 51.27 45.42 28.54
C ARG A 114 50.07 44.49 28.59
N ILE A 115 49.50 44.30 29.77
CA ILE A 115 48.26 43.50 29.97
C ILE A 115 47.09 44.17 29.20
N VAL A 116 46.96 45.48 29.26
CA VAL A 116 45.93 46.25 28.56
C VAL A 116 46.11 46.09 27.07
N ASP A 117 47.31 46.24 26.52
CA ASP A 117 47.58 46.11 25.08
C ASP A 117 47.16 44.70 24.58
N ILE A 118 47.57 43.65 25.31
CA ILE A 118 47.25 42.28 24.94
C ILE A 118 45.75 42.01 25.12
N GLY A 119 45.17 42.47 26.21
CA GLY A 119 43.77 42.24 26.53
C GLY A 119 42.79 42.94 25.60
N LEU A 120 43.16 44.10 25.03
CA LEU A 120 42.38 44.78 24.00
C LEU A 120 42.35 44.02 22.67
N MET A 121 43.36 43.19 22.37
CA MET A 121 43.38 42.35 21.18
C MET A 121 42.40 41.20 21.26
N GLU A 122 42.10 40.75 22.47
CA GLU A 122 41.22 39.61 22.72
C GLU A 122 40.25 40.02 23.84
N ASN A 123 38.97 39.79 23.70
CA ASN A 123 37.93 40.17 24.66
C ASN A 123 38.04 39.43 26.01
N PHE A 124 39.19 39.47 26.68
CA PHE A 124 39.32 38.85 27.99
C PHE A 124 38.47 39.56 29.03
N SER A 125 37.79 38.81 29.87
CA SER A 125 37.04 39.35 31.01
C SER A 125 37.94 39.54 32.25
N ASP A 126 38.96 38.70 32.39
CA ASP A 126 40.05 38.84 33.36
C ASP A 126 41.35 38.64 32.61
N PHE A 127 42.37 39.48 32.92
CA PHE A 127 43.72 39.30 32.47
C PHE A 127 44.65 39.94 33.52
N SER A 128 45.29 39.11 34.33
CA SER A 128 46.02 39.56 35.50
C SER A 128 47.14 38.61 35.88
N ILE A 129 48.22 39.17 36.42
CA ILE A 129 49.23 38.40 37.17
C ILE A 129 48.83 38.40 38.64
N ILE A 130 48.75 37.25 39.25
CA ILE A 130 48.41 37.08 40.66
C ILE A 130 49.63 36.48 41.37
N TYR A 131 50.06 37.14 42.44
CA TYR A 131 51.22 36.76 43.23
C TYR A 131 50.80 35.95 44.47
N SER A 132 51.76 35.23 45.06
CA SER A 132 51.52 34.34 46.19
C SER A 132 51.02 35.05 47.47
N ASN A 133 51.15 36.38 47.55
CA ASN A 133 50.56 37.22 48.60
C ASN A 133 49.15 37.72 48.25
N ASP A 134 48.51 37.17 47.24
CA ASP A 134 47.19 37.57 46.68
C ASP A 134 47.17 38.97 46.03
N HIS A 135 48.36 39.66 45.91
CA HIS A 135 48.44 40.87 45.15
C HIS A 135 48.24 40.59 43.66
N SER A 136 47.51 41.44 42.94
CA SER A 136 47.22 41.27 41.51
C SER A 136 47.54 42.51 40.70
N VAL A 137 48.23 42.33 39.57
CA VAL A 137 48.56 43.37 38.60
C VAL A 137 47.80 43.08 37.30
N GLY A 138 47.09 44.05 36.77
CA GLY A 138 46.17 43.91 35.66
C GLY A 138 44.74 44.12 36.10
N TRP A 139 43.78 43.50 35.37
CA TRP A 139 42.41 43.60 35.78
C TRP A 139 41.77 42.27 36.09
N LEU A 140 41.03 42.25 37.18
CA LEU A 140 40.13 41.18 37.56
C LEU A 140 38.70 41.72 37.63
N SER A 141 37.74 41.00 37.06
CA SER A 141 36.34 41.37 37.17
C SER A 141 35.88 41.34 38.60
N LYS A 142 34.86 42.13 38.94
CA LYS A 142 34.27 42.15 40.29
C LYS A 142 33.75 40.80 40.71
N THR A 143 33.37 39.92 39.78
CA THR A 143 32.89 38.59 40.05
C THR A 143 34.06 37.67 40.48
N THR A 144 35.21 37.78 39.79
CA THR A 144 36.38 36.97 40.13
C THR A 144 37.03 37.49 41.44
N SER A 145 37.26 38.80 41.56
CA SER A 145 37.87 39.36 42.78
C SER A 145 36.94 39.22 43.99
N GLY A 146 35.64 39.36 43.82
CA GLY A 146 34.66 39.20 44.90
C GLY A 146 34.46 37.80 45.42
N ALA A 147 34.86 36.79 44.65
CA ALA A 147 34.85 35.39 45.09
C ALA A 147 35.87 35.09 46.19
N PHE A 148 36.93 35.92 46.32
CA PHE A 148 38.05 35.70 47.23
C PHE A 148 38.34 36.99 48.07
N PRO A 149 37.41 37.48 48.89
CA PRO A 149 37.54 38.79 49.52
C PRO A 149 38.55 38.84 50.65
N LYS A 150 39.08 37.71 51.12
CA LYS A 150 40.00 37.64 52.26
C LYS A 150 41.27 36.80 52.01
N GLY A 151 41.65 36.62 50.77
CA GLY A 151 42.82 35.82 50.42
C GLY A 151 42.48 34.45 49.86
N GLY A 152 43.48 33.71 49.37
CA GLY A 152 43.35 32.41 48.74
C GLY A 152 43.07 32.47 47.25
N LEU A 153 43.16 33.64 46.62
CA LEU A 153 43.02 33.82 45.18
C LEU A 153 44.15 33.11 44.42
N TYR A 154 45.42 33.34 44.86
CA TYR A 154 46.59 32.65 44.29
C TYR A 154 46.50 31.16 44.46
N ASP A 155 46.26 30.68 45.68
CA ASP A 155 46.25 29.24 45.98
C ASP A 155 45.18 28.47 45.18
N THR A 156 44.04 29.12 45.02
CA THR A 156 42.94 28.48 44.26
C THR A 156 43.29 28.33 42.77
N PHE A 157 43.77 29.36 42.12
CA PHE A 157 44.15 29.31 40.72
C PHE A 157 45.45 28.49 40.51
N ALA A 158 46.46 28.63 41.37
CA ALA A 158 47.66 27.81 41.34
C ALA A 158 47.36 26.31 41.56
N GLY A 159 46.36 26.01 42.39
CA GLY A 159 45.87 24.63 42.61
C GLY A 159 45.36 23.96 41.36
N CYS A 160 44.74 24.71 40.43
CA CYS A 160 44.26 24.17 39.18
C CYS A 160 45.35 23.56 38.31
N ILE A 161 46.58 24.11 38.34
CA ILE A 161 47.72 23.63 37.55
C ILE A 161 48.63 22.70 38.39
N THR A 162 48.81 22.98 39.66
CA THR A 162 49.67 22.18 40.56
C THR A 162 49.11 20.76 40.70
N ASN A 163 47.82 20.60 40.86
CA ASN A 163 47.16 19.30 40.94
C ASN A 163 47.34 18.47 39.67
N GLN A 164 47.48 19.10 38.53
CA GLN A 164 47.71 18.46 37.22
C GLN A 164 49.21 18.26 36.90
N LYS A 165 50.12 18.74 37.74
CA LYS A 165 51.59 18.71 37.53
C LYS A 165 52.05 19.31 36.20
N VAL A 166 51.39 20.40 35.79
CA VAL A 166 51.64 21.11 34.56
C VAL A 166 51.91 22.59 34.87
N ASP A 167 52.58 23.28 33.96
CA ASP A 167 52.90 24.70 34.13
C ASP A 167 51.75 25.63 33.65
N SER A 168 50.77 25.07 32.92
CA SER A 168 49.57 25.79 32.50
C SER A 168 48.40 24.83 32.35
N GLY A 169 47.20 25.34 32.49
CA GLY A 169 45.98 24.54 32.35
C GLY A 169 44.72 25.39 32.26
N TRP A 170 43.62 24.69 32.03
CA TRP A 170 42.30 25.28 31.94
C TRP A 170 41.46 24.94 33.15
N ALA A 171 40.72 25.90 33.66
CA ALA A 171 39.83 25.72 34.80
C ALA A 171 38.42 26.30 34.52
N PHE A 172 37.43 25.78 35.24
CA PHE A 172 36.04 26.22 35.15
C PHE A 172 35.41 26.22 36.53
N GLY A 173 34.47 27.15 36.76
CA GLY A 173 33.72 27.22 38.01
C GLY A 173 34.53 27.68 39.20
N VAL A 174 35.68 28.31 38.97
CA VAL A 174 36.57 28.82 40.02
C VAL A 174 35.83 29.92 40.81
N GLY A 175 35.84 29.79 42.14
CA GLY A 175 35.11 30.72 43.03
C GLY A 175 33.58 30.70 42.83
N GLY A 176 33.00 29.64 42.25
CA GLY A 176 31.57 29.54 41.95
C GLY A 176 31.15 30.23 40.64
N ASN A 177 32.07 30.78 39.87
CA ASN A 177 31.82 31.47 38.60
C ASN A 177 31.64 30.43 37.48
N THR A 178 30.44 29.98 37.24
CA THR A 178 30.11 28.97 36.19
C THR A 178 29.86 29.54 34.82
N ASP A 179 30.02 30.87 34.63
CA ASP A 179 29.84 31.56 33.32
C ASP A 179 31.18 31.86 32.62
N ARG A 180 32.31 31.40 33.18
CA ARG A 180 33.65 31.70 32.69
C ARG A 180 34.54 30.50 32.59
N LEU A 181 35.47 30.58 31.62
CA LEU A 181 36.58 29.65 31.46
C LEU A 181 37.86 30.41 31.75
N TYR A 182 38.73 29.80 32.50
CA TYR A 182 40.01 30.40 32.97
C TYR A 182 41.16 29.59 32.38
N TYR A 183 42.12 30.30 31.80
CA TYR A 183 43.45 29.82 31.49
C TYR A 183 44.41 30.30 32.55
N VAL A 184 45.12 29.37 33.17
CA VAL A 184 46.10 29.65 34.24
C VAL A 184 47.48 29.23 33.77
N LYS A 185 48.49 30.05 33.96
CA LYS A 185 49.86 29.74 33.61
C LYS A 185 50.80 30.21 34.70
N ARG A 186 51.70 29.29 35.15
CA ARG A 186 52.77 29.62 36.10
C ARG A 186 53.81 30.46 35.40
N LEU A 187 54.14 31.60 35.99
CA LEU A 187 55.18 32.50 35.51
C LEU A 187 56.51 32.19 36.21
N ASN A 188 56.47 32.16 37.53
CA ASN A 188 57.55 31.84 38.39
C ASN A 188 56.99 31.15 39.66
N PRO A 189 57.84 30.75 40.67
CA PRO A 189 57.33 30.09 41.88
C PRO A 189 56.29 30.90 42.66
N HIS A 190 56.30 32.26 42.52
CA HIS A 190 55.46 33.16 43.30
C HIS A 190 54.38 33.88 42.47
N ALA A 191 54.31 33.66 41.16
CA ALA A 191 53.39 34.35 40.28
C ALA A 191 52.73 33.46 39.25
N ILE A 192 51.45 33.66 39.04
CA ILE A 192 50.63 33.02 38.01
C ILE A 192 49.95 34.08 37.15
N LEU A 193 49.80 33.79 35.86
CA LEU A 193 48.95 34.55 34.96
C LEU A 193 47.58 33.88 34.89
N VAL A 194 46.53 34.68 35.01
CA VAL A 194 45.16 34.26 34.86
C VAL A 194 44.51 35.07 33.70
N ALA A 195 44.01 34.38 32.68
CA ALA A 195 43.21 34.92 31.64
C ALA A 195 41.86 34.26 31.60
N SER A 196 40.76 34.99 31.48
CA SER A 196 39.44 34.41 31.40
C SER A 196 38.58 35.04 30.30
N PHE A 197 37.60 34.28 29.81
CA PHE A 197 36.55 34.74 28.91
C PHE A 197 35.22 34.10 29.29
N TYR A 198 34.16 34.75 28.91
CA TYR A 198 32.82 34.25 29.15
C TYR A 198 32.49 33.04 28.26
N SER A 199 31.83 32.02 28.83
CA SER A 199 31.35 30.86 28.06
C SER A 199 30.50 31.24 26.83
N LYS A 200 29.78 32.36 26.87
CA LYS A 200 29.00 32.89 25.74
C LYS A 200 29.85 33.32 24.52
N GLU A 201 31.14 33.63 24.72
CA GLU A 201 32.06 33.97 23.62
C GLU A 201 32.23 32.77 22.66
N LEU A 202 32.04 31.56 23.18
CA LEU A 202 32.07 30.35 22.39
C LEU A 202 30.88 30.25 21.41
N ASP A 203 29.84 31.07 21.52
CA ASP A 203 28.75 31.13 20.53
C ASP A 203 29.30 31.44 19.13
N SER A 204 30.39 32.22 19.05
CA SER A 204 31.06 32.53 17.79
C SER A 204 31.92 31.40 17.24
N VAL A 205 32.46 30.56 18.13
CA VAL A 205 33.31 29.41 17.82
C VAL A 205 32.47 28.20 17.37
N PHE A 206 31.34 28.02 18.02
CA PHE A 206 30.41 26.93 17.75
C PHE A 206 29.31 27.28 16.74
N LYS A 207 29.59 28.24 15.82
CA LYS A 207 28.69 28.51 14.69
C LYS A 207 28.58 27.28 13.80
N TYR A 208 27.35 26.81 13.53
CA TYR A 208 27.06 25.71 12.62
C TYR A 208 25.97 26.11 11.62
N PRO A 209 25.89 25.43 10.48
CA PRO A 209 24.85 25.69 9.47
C PRO A 209 23.43 25.53 10.04
N GLU A 210 22.54 26.47 9.70
CA GLU A 210 21.13 26.43 10.13
C GLU A 210 20.36 25.18 9.68
N GLU A 211 20.88 24.45 8.72
CA GLU A 211 20.28 23.26 8.12
C GLU A 211 20.15 22.08 9.13
N LEU A 212 20.93 22.10 10.19
CA LEU A 212 20.90 21.09 11.24
C LEU A 212 20.11 21.53 12.48
N LYS A 213 18.93 22.12 12.25
CA LYS A 213 18.04 22.53 13.35
C LYS A 213 17.71 21.36 14.28
N GLY A 214 18.19 21.43 15.51
CA GLY A 214 17.90 20.43 16.55
C GLY A 214 19.10 19.72 17.13
N ILE A 215 20.32 20.09 16.71
CA ILE A 215 21.56 19.68 17.38
C ILE A 215 21.73 20.51 18.64
N THR A 216 22.07 19.86 19.73
CA THR A 216 22.54 20.51 20.95
C THR A 216 24.03 20.26 21.07
N ILE A 217 24.83 21.33 21.07
CA ILE A 217 26.29 21.30 21.20
C ILE A 217 26.63 21.60 22.64
N ARG A 218 27.51 20.80 23.21
CA ARG A 218 28.04 20.99 24.57
C ARG A 218 29.55 20.83 24.57
N LEU A 219 30.23 21.68 25.35
CA LEU A 219 31.62 21.48 25.73
C LEU A 219 31.61 20.98 27.16
N ILE A 220 32.29 19.89 27.47
CA ILE A 220 32.33 19.30 28.80
C ILE A 220 33.79 19.07 29.23
N ASN A 221 34.03 19.07 30.55
CA ASN A 221 35.28 18.63 31.16
C ASN A 221 35.27 17.13 31.46
N ASP A 222 36.37 16.64 32.04
CA ASP A 222 36.53 15.23 32.41
C ASP A 222 35.54 14.77 33.49
N GLU A 223 35.02 15.69 34.32
CA GLU A 223 33.97 15.42 35.30
C GLU A 223 32.56 15.40 34.71
N LYS A 224 32.45 15.50 33.38
CA LYS A 224 31.20 15.59 32.62
C LYS A 224 30.35 16.83 33.00
N GLN A 225 30.99 17.89 33.49
CA GLN A 225 30.36 19.18 33.73
C GLN A 225 30.30 19.98 32.44
N ILE A 226 29.17 20.65 32.20
CA ILE A 226 28.93 21.45 30.99
C ILE A 226 29.55 22.83 31.13
N LEU A 227 30.57 23.10 30.35
CA LEU A 227 31.30 24.36 30.28
C LEU A 227 30.62 25.35 29.33
N TYR A 228 30.03 24.81 28.27
CA TYR A 228 29.26 25.54 27.26
C TYR A 228 28.12 24.67 26.76
N SER A 229 26.99 25.30 26.45
CA SER A 229 25.88 24.64 25.77
C SER A 229 25.18 25.64 24.87
N SER A 230 24.81 25.18 23.65
CA SER A 230 23.88 25.92 22.78
C SER A 230 22.49 26.08 23.42
N GLY A 231 22.15 25.26 24.42
CA GLY A 231 21.02 25.42 25.32
C GLY A 231 21.45 26.10 26.63
N LYS A 232 21.57 27.40 26.65
CA LYS A 232 22.17 28.27 27.69
C LYS A 232 21.86 27.94 29.16
N GLN A 233 20.75 27.26 29.45
CA GLN A 233 20.32 26.93 30.84
C GLN A 233 21.08 25.71 31.45
N GLU A 234 21.96 25.07 30.69
CA GLU A 234 22.65 23.85 31.11
C GLU A 234 24.06 24.08 31.61
N ILE A 235 24.64 25.27 31.42
CA ILE A 235 26.02 25.60 31.79
C ILE A 235 26.20 25.41 33.30
N GLY A 236 27.32 24.81 33.71
CA GLY A 236 27.63 24.49 35.09
C GLY A 236 26.96 23.20 35.62
N LYS A 237 26.02 22.63 34.95
CA LYS A 237 25.34 21.37 35.33
C LYS A 237 26.11 20.16 34.82
N LYS A 238 25.84 18.99 35.41
CA LYS A 238 26.31 17.72 34.85
C LYS A 238 25.55 17.34 33.57
N LEU A 239 26.24 16.63 32.69
CA LEU A 239 25.70 16.13 31.47
C LEU A 239 24.45 15.26 31.74
N PRO A 240 23.32 15.43 31.00
CA PRO A 240 22.13 14.61 31.20
C PRO A 240 22.42 13.11 31.07
N GLU A 241 21.88 12.28 31.98
CA GLU A 241 22.14 10.84 32.06
C GLU A 241 21.95 10.11 30.72
N VAL A 242 20.95 10.48 29.96
CA VAL A 242 20.65 9.89 28.61
C VAL A 242 21.81 10.12 27.65
N THR A 243 22.48 11.27 27.72
CA THR A 243 23.64 11.59 26.88
C THR A 243 24.89 10.95 27.49
N ALA A 244 25.03 11.03 28.81
CA ALA A 244 26.16 10.49 29.53
C ALA A 244 26.28 8.95 29.41
N SER A 245 25.16 8.22 29.36
CA SER A 245 25.14 6.76 29.18
C SER A 245 25.55 6.32 27.77
N LEU A 246 25.52 7.22 26.79
CA LEU A 246 25.95 6.94 25.42
C LEU A 246 27.40 7.35 25.15
N LEU A 247 28.06 8.02 26.11
CA LEU A 247 29.48 8.35 26.02
C LEU A 247 30.31 7.17 26.50
N VAL A 248 31.09 6.62 25.60
CA VAL A 248 32.17 5.66 25.91
C VAL A 248 33.46 6.46 26.05
N ASP A 249 34.39 6.03 26.94
CA ASP A 249 35.62 6.76 27.23
C ASP A 249 36.70 6.65 26.11
N GLU A 250 36.28 6.54 24.86
CA GLU A 250 37.16 6.56 23.69
C GLU A 250 37.34 8.02 23.18
N SER A 251 38.47 8.29 22.55
CA SER A 251 38.85 9.64 22.12
C SER A 251 37.87 10.30 21.18
N ASP A 252 37.39 9.57 20.18
CA ASP A 252 36.37 10.02 19.21
C ASP A 252 35.28 8.94 19.07
N PHE A 253 34.03 9.34 19.26
CA PHE A 253 32.95 8.40 19.42
C PHE A 253 31.66 8.88 18.83
N SER A 254 30.90 7.97 18.23
CA SER A 254 29.52 8.21 17.76
C SER A 254 28.63 7.04 18.17
N ALA A 255 27.61 7.30 18.98
CA ALA A 255 26.60 6.31 19.37
C ALA A 255 25.21 6.75 18.95
N MET A 256 24.41 5.79 18.56
CA MET A 256 23.02 6.00 18.18
C MET A 256 22.11 5.00 18.88
N ASN A 257 21.07 5.50 19.50
CA ASN A 257 19.93 4.70 19.95
C ASN A 257 18.65 5.12 19.20
N LYS A 258 17.50 4.51 19.55
CA LYS A 258 16.21 4.83 18.92
C LYS A 258 15.80 6.30 19.09
N LYS A 259 16.29 7.02 20.10
CA LYS A 259 15.86 8.38 20.46
C LYS A 259 16.89 9.45 20.15
N TYR A 260 18.20 9.14 20.30
CA TYR A 260 19.28 10.12 20.21
C TYR A 260 20.46 9.56 19.41
N LEU A 261 21.10 10.47 18.67
CA LEU A 261 22.44 10.34 18.13
C LEU A 261 23.34 11.24 18.97
N VAL A 262 24.45 10.70 19.47
CA VAL A 262 25.45 11.44 20.25
C VAL A 262 26.81 11.22 19.62
N THR A 263 27.53 12.31 19.37
CA THR A 263 28.94 12.29 18.95
C THR A 263 29.79 12.98 20.01
N SER A 264 30.99 12.49 20.22
CA SER A 264 31.95 13.07 21.14
C SER A 264 33.33 13.09 20.52
N ASN A 265 33.99 14.26 20.56
CA ASN A 265 35.34 14.47 20.07
C ASN A 265 36.20 15.10 21.18
N GLN A 266 37.36 14.55 21.44
CA GLN A 266 38.26 15.02 22.50
C GLN A 266 39.09 16.21 22.00
N CYS A 267 39.14 17.27 22.81
CA CYS A 267 39.96 18.46 22.58
C CYS A 267 41.39 18.22 23.08
N SER A 268 42.35 19.08 22.63
CA SER A 268 43.76 19.02 22.99
C SER A 268 44.01 19.20 24.49
N ASN A 269 43.12 19.88 25.21
CA ASN A 269 43.20 20.14 26.64
C ASN A 269 42.43 19.11 27.51
N GLY A 270 41.98 17.98 26.96
CA GLY A 270 41.20 16.95 27.66
C GLY A 270 39.68 17.15 27.62
N TRP A 271 39.20 18.35 27.36
CA TRP A 271 37.77 18.61 27.25
C TRP A 271 37.16 17.88 26.06
N ARG A 272 35.82 17.80 26.02
CA ARG A 272 35.12 17.11 24.93
C ARG A 272 34.01 17.98 24.33
N VAL A 273 33.96 18.02 23.01
CA VAL A 273 32.80 18.51 22.28
C VAL A 273 31.80 17.39 22.13
N VAL A 274 30.59 17.56 22.66
CA VAL A 274 29.52 16.59 22.62
C VAL A 274 28.34 17.17 21.83
N CYS A 275 28.04 16.58 20.68
CA CYS A 275 26.85 16.92 19.90
C CYS A 275 25.79 15.87 20.13
N SER A 276 24.57 16.30 20.48
CA SER A 276 23.42 15.42 20.65
C SER A 276 22.24 15.85 19.80
N VAL A 277 21.64 14.89 19.09
CA VAL A 277 20.52 15.10 18.16
C VAL A 277 19.38 14.19 18.48
N SER A 278 18.15 14.71 18.55
CA SER A 278 16.95 13.90 18.71
C SER A 278 16.57 13.26 17.39
N MET A 279 16.56 11.93 17.34
CA MET A 279 16.13 11.18 16.14
C MET A 279 14.69 11.45 15.74
N ASN A 280 13.82 11.77 16.70
CA ASN A 280 12.44 12.11 16.40
C ASN A 280 12.30 13.41 15.58
N LYS A 281 13.19 14.40 15.81
CA LYS A 281 13.18 15.64 15.02
C LYS A 281 13.63 15.40 13.60
N ILE A 282 14.68 14.59 13.40
CA ILE A 282 15.21 14.23 12.08
C ILE A 282 14.20 13.40 11.30
N MET A 283 13.58 12.43 11.96
CA MET A 283 12.62 11.53 11.32
C MET A 283 11.29 12.20 10.97
N LYS A 284 11.01 13.40 11.47
CA LYS A 284 9.80 14.16 11.14
C LYS A 284 9.72 14.52 9.64
N GLU A 285 10.83 14.83 9.02
CA GLU A 285 10.90 15.04 7.56
C GLU A 285 10.67 13.73 6.79
N ASN A 286 11.20 12.61 7.32
CA ASN A 286 10.95 11.29 6.76
C ASN A 286 9.47 10.87 6.85
N ASP A 287 8.71 11.38 7.81
CA ASP A 287 7.27 11.12 7.94
C ASP A 287 6.44 11.77 6.82
N GLN A 288 6.89 12.91 6.30
CA GLN A 288 6.28 13.50 5.08
C GLN A 288 6.54 12.60 3.87
N LEU A 289 7.75 12.11 3.73
CA LEU A 289 8.13 11.18 2.66
C LEU A 289 7.33 9.87 2.75
N LYS A 290 7.14 9.32 3.95
CA LYS A 290 6.27 8.16 4.19
C LYS A 290 4.83 8.43 3.73
N ARG A 291 4.24 9.57 4.09
CA ARG A 291 2.88 9.94 3.66
C ARG A 291 2.79 10.01 2.14
N SER A 292 3.76 10.62 1.47
CA SER A 292 3.81 10.70 0.00
C SER A 292 3.92 9.31 -0.63
N VAL A 293 4.79 8.43 -0.11
CA VAL A 293 4.93 7.05 -0.59
C VAL A 293 3.63 6.26 -0.44
N TYR A 294 2.97 6.34 0.72
CA TYR A 294 1.69 5.67 0.94
C TYR A 294 0.58 6.21 0.01
N LEU A 295 0.54 7.53 -0.20
CA LEU A 295 -0.44 8.15 -1.08
C LEU A 295 -0.24 7.71 -2.54
N ILE A 296 1.00 7.78 -3.04
CA ILE A 296 1.33 7.33 -4.40
C ILE A 296 1.03 5.83 -4.56
N THR A 297 1.43 5.00 -3.60
CA THR A 297 1.15 3.56 -3.63
C THR A 297 -0.34 3.27 -3.66
N SER A 298 -1.15 4.00 -2.87
CA SER A 298 -2.60 3.85 -2.87
C SER A 298 -3.22 4.23 -4.21
N ILE A 299 -2.77 5.33 -4.83
CA ILE A 299 -3.23 5.75 -6.16
C ILE A 299 -2.84 4.69 -7.21
N CYS A 300 -1.61 4.20 -7.19
CA CYS A 300 -1.17 3.15 -8.11
C CYS A 300 -2.02 1.88 -7.98
N VAL A 301 -2.29 1.43 -6.76
CA VAL A 301 -3.16 0.26 -6.51
C VAL A 301 -4.56 0.48 -7.08
N LEU A 302 -5.18 1.65 -6.86
CA LEU A 302 -6.49 1.97 -7.41
C LEU A 302 -6.50 1.96 -8.95
N VAL A 303 -5.47 2.53 -9.58
CA VAL A 303 -5.33 2.56 -11.04
C VAL A 303 -5.16 1.14 -11.59
N PHE A 304 -4.27 0.32 -11.02
CA PHE A 304 -4.05 -1.05 -11.47
C PHE A 304 -5.28 -1.95 -11.29
N VAL A 305 -6.00 -1.82 -10.17
CA VAL A 305 -7.25 -2.54 -9.94
C VAL A 305 -8.31 -2.12 -10.96
N SER A 306 -8.43 -0.82 -11.25
CA SER A 306 -9.37 -0.30 -12.24
C SER A 306 -9.06 -0.80 -13.65
N ILE A 307 -7.80 -0.76 -14.08
CA ILE A 307 -7.34 -1.30 -15.36
C ILE A 307 -7.60 -2.81 -15.43
N GLY A 308 -7.28 -3.56 -14.37
CA GLY A 308 -7.56 -4.98 -14.28
C GLY A 308 -9.04 -5.32 -14.45
N MET A 309 -9.94 -4.54 -13.84
CA MET A 309 -11.39 -4.68 -14.02
C MET A 309 -11.84 -4.44 -15.46
N ILE A 310 -11.29 -3.42 -16.13
CA ILE A 310 -11.61 -3.10 -17.51
C ILE A 310 -11.15 -4.21 -18.46
N ILE A 311 -9.91 -4.71 -18.27
CA ILE A 311 -9.34 -5.81 -19.06
C ILE A 311 -10.17 -7.08 -18.87
N LEU A 312 -10.51 -7.44 -17.64
CA LEU A 312 -11.31 -8.62 -17.33
C LEU A 312 -12.70 -8.53 -17.96
N LYS A 313 -13.36 -7.37 -17.88
CA LYS A 313 -14.66 -7.14 -18.51
C LYS A 313 -14.58 -7.27 -20.04
N ARG A 314 -13.55 -6.75 -20.68
CA ARG A 314 -13.34 -6.88 -22.14
C ARG A 314 -12.99 -8.31 -22.55
N ALA A 315 -12.19 -9.02 -21.77
CA ALA A 315 -11.81 -10.40 -22.07
C ALA A 315 -12.99 -11.40 -21.95
N THR A 316 -13.97 -11.11 -21.10
CA THR A 316 -15.13 -12.01 -20.86
C THR A 316 -16.31 -11.74 -21.82
N GLN A 317 -16.44 -10.56 -22.39
CA GLN A 317 -17.50 -10.24 -23.36
C GLN A 317 -17.55 -11.13 -24.61
N PRO A 318 -16.41 -11.54 -25.26
CA PRO A 318 -16.45 -12.42 -26.42
C PRO A 318 -16.95 -13.85 -26.11
N VAL A 319 -16.74 -14.33 -24.90
CA VAL A 319 -17.11 -15.71 -24.49
C VAL A 319 -18.62 -15.86 -24.43
N ASP A 320 -19.36 -14.89 -23.95
CA ASP A 320 -20.83 -14.89 -23.92
C ASP A 320 -21.41 -14.88 -25.34
N GLY A 321 -20.79 -14.17 -26.28
CA GLY A 321 -21.14 -14.15 -27.69
C GLY A 321 -20.88 -15.48 -28.40
N LEU A 322 -19.76 -16.15 -28.09
CA LEU A 322 -19.43 -17.47 -28.65
C LEU A 322 -20.34 -18.57 -28.11
N VAL A 323 -20.67 -18.57 -26.84
CA VAL A 323 -21.62 -19.52 -26.23
C VAL A 323 -23.01 -19.36 -26.85
N SER A 324 -23.47 -18.13 -27.06
CA SER A 324 -24.77 -17.89 -27.72
C SER A 324 -24.77 -18.28 -29.20
N LYS A 325 -23.66 -18.13 -29.93
CA LYS A 325 -23.51 -18.61 -31.33
C LYS A 325 -23.50 -20.13 -31.39
N LEU A 326 -22.75 -20.83 -30.56
CA LEU A 326 -22.73 -22.29 -30.47
C LEU A 326 -24.12 -22.85 -30.09
N GLU A 327 -24.85 -22.19 -29.20
CA GLU A 327 -26.22 -22.56 -28.87
C GLU A 327 -27.20 -22.31 -30.02
N ASN A 328 -26.94 -21.35 -30.90
CA ASN A 328 -27.75 -21.09 -32.12
C ASN A 328 -27.38 -22.03 -33.26
N GLU A 329 -26.14 -22.44 -33.41
CA GLU A 329 -25.69 -23.41 -34.42
C GLU A 329 -26.26 -24.82 -34.16
N ALA A 330 -26.55 -25.16 -32.92
CA ALA A 330 -27.22 -26.41 -32.56
C ALA A 330 -28.78 -26.29 -32.59
N ALA A 331 -29.34 -25.61 -33.59
CA ALA A 331 -30.80 -25.44 -33.71
C ALA A 331 -31.50 -26.72 -34.17
N ILE A 332 -30.82 -27.64 -34.81
CA ILE A 332 -31.31 -28.87 -35.41
C ILE A 332 -31.02 -30.05 -34.44
N ASP A 333 -32.00 -30.94 -34.32
CA ASP A 333 -31.83 -32.24 -33.64
C ASP A 333 -31.04 -33.15 -34.59
N ALA A 334 -29.86 -33.61 -34.10
CA ALA A 334 -28.89 -34.36 -34.91
C ALA A 334 -29.45 -35.71 -35.44
N LEU A 335 -30.44 -36.30 -34.74
CA LEU A 335 -31.00 -37.59 -35.12
C LEU A 335 -32.12 -37.48 -36.10
N SER A 336 -33.12 -36.59 -35.84
CA SER A 336 -34.32 -36.43 -36.65
C SER A 336 -34.13 -35.41 -37.79
N GLY A 337 -33.15 -34.51 -37.70
CA GLY A 337 -32.91 -33.46 -38.69
C GLY A 337 -33.94 -32.35 -38.72
N VAL A 338 -34.88 -32.28 -37.77
CA VAL A 338 -35.81 -31.19 -37.54
C VAL A 338 -35.32 -30.24 -36.44
N CYS A 339 -36.01 -29.16 -36.13
CA CYS A 339 -35.63 -28.33 -34.99
C CYS A 339 -35.57 -29.10 -33.69
N ASN A 340 -34.58 -28.86 -32.87
CA ASN A 340 -34.60 -29.34 -31.50
C ASN A 340 -35.66 -28.62 -30.67
N LYS A 341 -36.03 -29.18 -29.53
CA LYS A 341 -37.05 -28.64 -28.62
C LYS A 341 -36.92 -27.13 -28.38
N ARG A 342 -35.69 -26.66 -28.17
CA ARG A 342 -35.37 -25.27 -27.84
C ARG A 342 -35.58 -24.36 -29.05
N ALA A 343 -35.10 -24.74 -30.20
CA ALA A 343 -35.25 -23.99 -31.43
C ALA A 343 -36.71 -23.91 -31.86
N PHE A 344 -37.44 -25.02 -31.79
CA PHE A 344 -38.88 -25.09 -32.06
C PHE A 344 -39.67 -24.13 -31.18
N HIS A 345 -39.49 -24.23 -29.87
CA HIS A 345 -40.17 -23.37 -28.91
C HIS A 345 -39.90 -21.90 -29.20
N ARG A 346 -38.61 -21.53 -29.46
CA ARG A 346 -38.23 -20.15 -29.79
C ARG A 346 -38.90 -19.62 -31.05
N GLN A 347 -38.81 -20.41 -32.15
CA GLN A 347 -39.38 -19.99 -33.45
C GLN A 347 -40.87 -19.82 -33.36
N VAL A 348 -41.59 -20.75 -32.75
CA VAL A 348 -43.05 -20.66 -32.58
C VAL A 348 -43.42 -19.45 -31.70
N THR A 349 -42.73 -19.22 -30.60
CA THR A 349 -43.00 -18.09 -29.71
C THR A 349 -42.74 -16.74 -30.42
N GLU A 350 -41.67 -16.66 -31.21
CA GLU A 350 -41.38 -15.46 -31.99
C GLU A 350 -42.44 -15.22 -33.08
N GLU A 351 -42.93 -16.28 -33.71
CA GLU A 351 -43.98 -16.17 -34.72
C GLU A 351 -45.32 -15.77 -34.09
N LEU A 352 -45.69 -16.37 -32.95
CA LEU A 352 -46.89 -15.97 -32.20
C LEU A 352 -46.86 -14.48 -31.81
N GLY A 353 -45.70 -13.97 -31.38
CA GLY A 353 -45.54 -12.56 -31.00
C GLY A 353 -45.61 -11.57 -32.16
N ARG A 354 -45.52 -12.03 -33.42
CA ARG A 354 -45.60 -11.20 -34.64
C ARG A 354 -46.96 -11.25 -35.33
N MET A 355 -47.78 -12.21 -34.94
CA MET A 355 -49.06 -12.48 -35.61
C MET A 355 -50.20 -11.77 -34.93
N ALA A 356 -51.20 -11.35 -35.75
CA ALA A 356 -52.43 -10.82 -35.22
C ALA A 356 -53.25 -11.91 -34.49
N PRO A 357 -53.91 -11.58 -33.37
CA PRO A 357 -54.66 -12.55 -32.58
C PRO A 357 -55.69 -13.35 -33.38
N GLU A 358 -56.34 -12.73 -34.31
CA GLU A 358 -57.39 -13.37 -35.18
C GLU A 358 -56.87 -14.41 -36.18
N ASN A 359 -55.53 -14.45 -36.41
CA ASN A 359 -54.95 -15.44 -37.32
C ASN A 359 -55.10 -16.84 -36.72
N ILE A 360 -55.22 -17.84 -37.61
CA ILE A 360 -55.42 -19.23 -37.27
C ILE A 360 -54.04 -19.85 -36.89
N LYS A 361 -54.02 -20.56 -35.80
CA LYS A 361 -52.86 -21.25 -35.29
C LYS A 361 -53.13 -22.75 -35.40
N LEU A 362 -52.31 -23.47 -36.18
CA LEU A 362 -52.28 -24.90 -36.27
C LEU A 362 -51.07 -25.41 -35.48
N PHE A 363 -51.34 -26.08 -34.39
CA PHE A 363 -50.30 -26.73 -33.58
C PHE A 363 -50.62 -28.22 -33.51
N ILE A 364 -49.67 -29.06 -33.90
CA ILE A 364 -49.84 -30.54 -33.91
C ILE A 364 -48.77 -31.16 -33.04
N MET A 365 -49.17 -32.07 -32.20
CA MET A 365 -48.25 -32.97 -31.48
C MET A 365 -48.37 -34.38 -32.04
N PHE A 366 -47.23 -35.01 -32.27
CA PHE A 366 -47.10 -36.36 -32.76
C PHE A 366 -46.36 -37.23 -31.76
N ASP A 367 -46.75 -38.48 -31.65
CA ASP A 367 -46.08 -39.47 -30.83
C ASP A 367 -46.07 -40.81 -31.53
N ILE A 368 -44.90 -41.48 -31.53
CA ILE A 368 -44.74 -42.81 -32.13
C ILE A 368 -45.25 -43.84 -31.14
N ASP A 369 -46.42 -44.44 -31.45
CA ASP A 369 -47.02 -45.42 -30.57
C ASP A 369 -46.12 -46.65 -30.43
N ASN A 370 -46.06 -47.19 -29.20
CA ASN A 370 -45.28 -48.37 -28.84
C ASN A 370 -43.77 -48.25 -29.12
N PHE A 371 -43.22 -47.02 -29.22
CA PHE A 371 -41.80 -46.73 -29.50
C PHE A 371 -40.86 -47.44 -28.49
N LYS A 372 -41.25 -47.51 -27.23
CA LYS A 372 -40.50 -48.23 -26.23
C LYS A 372 -40.31 -49.73 -26.61
N GLN A 373 -41.34 -50.38 -27.19
CA GLN A 373 -41.22 -51.76 -27.65
C GLN A 373 -40.20 -51.90 -28.80
N VAL A 374 -40.06 -50.90 -29.65
CA VAL A 374 -39.03 -50.88 -30.70
C VAL A 374 -37.63 -50.90 -30.05
N ASN A 375 -37.42 -50.05 -29.07
CA ASN A 375 -36.14 -50.05 -28.35
C ASN A 375 -35.86 -51.35 -27.60
N ASP A 376 -36.88 -51.86 -26.90
CA ASP A 376 -36.72 -53.06 -26.04
C ASP A 376 -36.57 -54.34 -26.87
N LYS A 377 -37.25 -54.51 -28.01
CA LYS A 377 -37.21 -55.70 -28.85
C LYS A 377 -36.19 -55.71 -29.98
N LEU A 378 -35.93 -54.50 -30.56
CA LEU A 378 -35.10 -54.37 -31.76
C LEU A 378 -33.80 -53.56 -31.51
N GLY A 379 -33.67 -53.02 -30.28
CA GLY A 379 -32.51 -52.28 -29.85
C GLY A 379 -32.58 -50.79 -30.20
N HIS A 380 -31.79 -49.95 -29.45
CA HIS A 380 -31.80 -48.52 -29.60
C HIS A 380 -31.43 -48.01 -30.99
N ALA A 381 -30.57 -48.74 -31.73
CA ALA A 381 -30.23 -48.40 -33.11
C ALA A 381 -31.44 -48.37 -34.04
N GLN A 382 -32.40 -49.27 -33.86
CA GLN A 382 -33.67 -49.28 -34.63
C GLN A 382 -34.60 -48.17 -34.17
N GLY A 383 -34.63 -47.87 -32.89
CA GLY A 383 -35.35 -46.70 -32.39
C GLY A 383 -34.81 -45.39 -32.99
N ASP A 384 -33.48 -45.24 -33.04
CA ASP A 384 -32.84 -44.07 -33.68
C ASP A 384 -33.17 -43.95 -35.15
N LEU A 385 -33.21 -45.06 -35.90
CA LEU A 385 -33.65 -45.11 -37.28
C LEU A 385 -35.12 -44.67 -37.42
N ALA A 386 -36.00 -45.12 -36.52
CA ALA A 386 -37.41 -44.72 -36.51
C ALA A 386 -37.58 -43.22 -36.32
N ILE A 387 -36.85 -42.64 -35.36
CA ILE A 387 -36.80 -41.16 -35.12
C ILE A 387 -36.32 -40.42 -36.35
N ALA A 388 -35.18 -40.85 -36.97
CA ALA A 388 -34.66 -40.23 -38.19
C ALA A 388 -35.64 -40.30 -39.37
N ARG A 389 -36.36 -41.41 -39.50
CA ARG A 389 -37.41 -41.57 -40.52
C ARG A 389 -38.61 -40.69 -40.24
N MET A 390 -39.09 -40.63 -39.01
CA MET A 390 -40.19 -39.73 -38.65
C MET A 390 -39.84 -38.26 -38.97
N GLY A 391 -38.67 -37.80 -38.63
CA GLY A 391 -38.23 -36.45 -38.98
C GLY A 391 -38.17 -36.19 -40.49
N ARG A 392 -37.77 -37.17 -41.30
CA ARG A 392 -37.78 -37.09 -42.76
C ARG A 392 -39.25 -37.09 -43.31
N LEU A 393 -40.10 -37.96 -42.77
CA LEU A 393 -41.50 -38.06 -43.15
C LEU A 393 -42.25 -36.76 -42.90
N LEU A 394 -42.10 -36.17 -41.72
CA LEU A 394 -42.71 -34.87 -41.37
C LEU A 394 -42.28 -33.78 -42.32
N ARG A 395 -40.98 -33.67 -42.62
CA ARG A 395 -40.47 -32.67 -43.59
C ARG A 395 -40.95 -32.85 -45.01
N LYS A 396 -41.23 -34.11 -45.42
CA LYS A 396 -41.72 -34.42 -46.76
C LYS A 396 -43.22 -34.16 -46.92
N LYS A 397 -43.97 -34.34 -45.85
CA LYS A 397 -45.45 -34.37 -45.87
C LYS A 397 -46.08 -33.07 -45.37
N LEU A 398 -45.44 -32.39 -44.43
CA LEU A 398 -45.95 -31.15 -43.88
C LEU A 398 -45.41 -29.94 -44.67
N ASP A 399 -46.16 -28.88 -44.66
CA ASP A 399 -45.79 -27.67 -45.38
C ASP A 399 -44.50 -27.04 -44.87
N ALA A 400 -43.57 -26.75 -45.78
CA ALA A 400 -42.30 -26.16 -45.48
C ALA A 400 -42.41 -24.71 -44.88
N ALA A 401 -43.59 -24.09 -45.01
CA ALA A 401 -43.83 -22.79 -44.35
C ALA A 401 -44.11 -22.94 -42.85
N GLY A 402 -44.28 -24.16 -42.32
CA GLY A 402 -44.41 -24.43 -40.91
C GLY A 402 -43.11 -24.85 -40.26
N THR A 403 -43.06 -24.76 -38.94
CA THR A 403 -41.90 -25.18 -38.13
C THR A 403 -42.15 -26.57 -37.57
N ILE A 404 -41.17 -27.47 -37.78
CA ILE A 404 -41.22 -28.86 -37.24
C ILE A 404 -40.12 -28.98 -36.15
N GLY A 405 -40.44 -29.56 -35.00
CA GLY A 405 -39.49 -29.79 -33.95
C GLY A 405 -39.64 -31.14 -33.25
N ARG A 406 -38.53 -31.71 -32.75
CA ARG A 406 -38.53 -32.82 -31.84
C ARG A 406 -38.56 -32.31 -30.42
N VAL A 407 -39.64 -32.59 -29.71
CA VAL A 407 -39.89 -32.01 -28.36
C VAL A 407 -39.65 -32.98 -27.20
N GLY A 408 -39.62 -34.26 -27.50
CA GLY A 408 -39.37 -35.36 -26.57
C GLY A 408 -38.54 -36.47 -27.18
N GLY A 409 -38.51 -37.68 -26.57
CA GLY A 409 -37.80 -38.83 -27.08
C GLY A 409 -38.34 -39.30 -28.47
N ASP A 410 -39.62 -39.59 -28.54
CA ASP A 410 -40.40 -40.01 -29.69
C ASP A 410 -41.48 -38.98 -30.09
N GLU A 411 -41.50 -37.84 -29.40
CA GLU A 411 -42.50 -36.79 -29.61
C GLU A 411 -42.00 -35.72 -30.58
N PHE A 412 -42.81 -35.37 -31.54
CA PHE A 412 -42.61 -34.31 -32.51
C PHE A 412 -43.73 -33.31 -32.44
N SER A 413 -43.44 -32.07 -32.83
CA SER A 413 -44.46 -31.03 -32.97
C SER A 413 -44.29 -30.27 -34.26
N TYR A 414 -45.40 -29.81 -34.78
CA TYR A 414 -45.50 -28.96 -35.94
C TYR A 414 -46.34 -27.74 -35.62
N TYR A 415 -45.89 -26.56 -36.07
CA TYR A 415 -46.62 -25.33 -35.95
C TYR A 415 -46.68 -24.60 -37.30
N ARG A 416 -47.84 -24.06 -37.64
CA ARG A 416 -48.06 -23.17 -38.76
C ARG A 416 -49.18 -22.19 -38.48
N SER A 417 -49.08 -20.97 -39.00
CA SER A 417 -50.13 -19.97 -38.96
C SER A 417 -50.75 -19.75 -40.32
N PHE A 418 -52.02 -19.35 -40.34
CA PHE A 418 -52.78 -18.97 -41.52
C PHE A 418 -53.50 -17.66 -41.24
N ARG A 419 -53.92 -16.98 -42.33
CA ARG A 419 -54.77 -15.79 -42.18
C ARG A 419 -56.18 -16.21 -41.75
N LYS A 420 -56.89 -15.28 -41.13
CA LYS A 420 -58.25 -15.52 -40.64
C LYS A 420 -59.23 -16.03 -41.77
N GLU A 421 -59.07 -15.50 -42.96
CA GLU A 421 -59.91 -15.83 -44.12
C GLU A 421 -59.69 -17.29 -44.61
N ASP A 422 -58.54 -17.88 -44.26
CA ASP A 422 -58.12 -19.18 -44.79
C ASP A 422 -58.57 -20.37 -43.90
N MET A 423 -59.54 -20.21 -42.99
CA MET A 423 -59.96 -21.27 -42.04
C MET A 423 -60.36 -22.57 -42.74
N GLU A 424 -61.20 -22.51 -43.78
CA GLU A 424 -61.64 -23.69 -44.53
C GLU A 424 -60.46 -24.35 -45.28
N TYR A 425 -59.56 -23.54 -45.83
CA TYR A 425 -58.35 -24.04 -46.46
C TYR A 425 -57.42 -24.72 -45.39
N ALA A 426 -57.25 -24.11 -44.24
CA ALA A 426 -56.42 -24.62 -43.16
C ALA A 426 -56.98 -25.97 -42.66
N LYS A 427 -58.29 -26.12 -42.49
CA LYS A 427 -58.95 -27.38 -42.12
C LYS A 427 -58.77 -28.45 -43.18
N THR A 428 -59.07 -28.15 -44.45
CA THR A 428 -58.97 -29.08 -45.57
C THR A 428 -57.51 -29.55 -45.72
N ARG A 429 -56.56 -28.63 -45.67
CA ARG A 429 -55.15 -28.93 -45.77
C ARG A 429 -54.65 -29.79 -44.61
N MET A 430 -55.02 -29.45 -43.40
CA MET A 430 -54.67 -30.18 -42.18
C MET A 430 -55.20 -31.60 -42.24
N ASN A 431 -56.47 -31.82 -42.63
CA ASN A 431 -57.05 -33.19 -42.77
C ASN A 431 -56.30 -33.99 -43.81
N ALA A 432 -56.04 -33.42 -44.99
CA ALA A 432 -55.30 -34.09 -46.07
C ALA A 432 -53.86 -34.47 -45.67
N ASP A 433 -53.16 -33.52 -44.97
CA ASP A 433 -51.81 -33.75 -44.48
C ASP A 433 -51.80 -34.86 -43.43
N MET A 434 -52.75 -34.87 -42.48
CA MET A 434 -52.86 -35.89 -41.42
C MET A 434 -53.20 -37.26 -41.98
N ASP A 435 -54.21 -37.37 -42.87
CA ASP A 435 -54.61 -38.65 -43.49
C ASP A 435 -53.45 -39.25 -44.31
N SER A 436 -52.78 -38.39 -45.12
CA SER A 436 -51.61 -38.78 -45.90
C SER A 436 -50.46 -39.25 -45.01
N LEU A 437 -50.23 -38.53 -43.92
CA LEU A 437 -49.13 -38.82 -43.01
C LEU A 437 -49.34 -40.13 -42.25
N LEU A 438 -50.53 -40.37 -41.69
CA LEU A 438 -50.88 -41.64 -41.00
C LEU A 438 -50.80 -42.83 -41.96
N LYS A 439 -51.31 -42.67 -43.18
CA LYS A 439 -51.26 -43.74 -44.21
C LYS A 439 -49.82 -44.09 -44.57
N VAL A 440 -48.99 -43.11 -44.87
CA VAL A 440 -47.59 -43.33 -45.28
C VAL A 440 -46.78 -43.83 -44.09
N PHE A 441 -47.03 -43.34 -42.86
CA PHE A 441 -46.39 -43.86 -41.66
C PHE A 441 -46.70 -45.36 -41.47
N ALA A 442 -47.96 -45.76 -41.58
CA ALA A 442 -48.38 -47.15 -41.49
C ALA A 442 -47.69 -48.00 -42.58
N GLU A 443 -47.61 -47.53 -43.83
CA GLU A 443 -46.95 -48.27 -44.91
C GLU A 443 -45.45 -48.41 -44.70
N GLU A 444 -44.73 -47.33 -44.36
CA GLU A 444 -43.28 -47.32 -44.23
C GLU A 444 -42.78 -47.99 -42.96
N PHE A 445 -43.49 -47.84 -41.80
CA PHE A 445 -43.06 -48.37 -40.51
C PHE A 445 -43.57 -49.76 -40.18
N THR A 446 -44.76 -50.16 -40.67
CA THR A 446 -45.33 -51.50 -40.38
C THR A 446 -44.55 -52.63 -41.08
N MET A 447 -43.97 -52.37 -42.25
CA MET A 447 -43.18 -53.35 -42.96
C MET A 447 -41.90 -53.80 -42.22
N GLU A 448 -41.22 -52.84 -41.57
CA GLU A 448 -39.95 -53.07 -40.89
C GLU A 448 -40.09 -53.43 -39.40
N HIS A 449 -41.24 -53.07 -38.79
CA HIS A 449 -41.47 -53.22 -37.34
C HIS A 449 -42.69 -54.00 -37.02
N LYS A 450 -43.07 -55.01 -37.85
CA LYS A 450 -44.25 -55.91 -37.65
C LYS A 450 -44.31 -56.51 -36.23
N ALA A 451 -43.20 -56.75 -35.58
CA ALA A 451 -43.15 -57.34 -34.26
C ALA A 451 -43.52 -56.39 -33.12
N CYS A 452 -43.64 -55.05 -33.37
CA CYS A 452 -43.76 -54.01 -32.33
C CYS A 452 -45.11 -53.26 -32.39
N ASP A 453 -45.97 -53.51 -33.38
CA ASP A 453 -47.23 -52.82 -33.54
C ASP A 453 -47.10 -51.29 -33.47
N VAL A 454 -46.19 -50.74 -34.29
CA VAL A 454 -45.85 -49.32 -34.31
C VAL A 454 -46.84 -48.53 -35.16
N SER A 455 -47.41 -47.49 -34.59
CA SER A 455 -48.31 -46.56 -35.30
C SER A 455 -48.01 -45.12 -34.90
N LEU A 456 -48.73 -44.18 -35.46
CA LEU A 456 -48.60 -42.78 -35.18
C LEU A 456 -49.87 -42.21 -34.59
N SER A 457 -49.78 -41.60 -33.41
CA SER A 457 -50.89 -40.85 -32.83
C SER A 457 -50.60 -39.34 -32.91
N ALA A 458 -51.64 -38.54 -33.20
CA ALA A 458 -51.47 -37.11 -33.20
C ALA A 458 -52.62 -36.38 -32.49
N GLY A 459 -52.28 -35.22 -31.92
CA GLY A 459 -53.24 -34.28 -31.37
C GLY A 459 -53.10 -32.94 -32.11
N VAL A 460 -54.22 -32.43 -32.63
CA VAL A 460 -54.26 -31.25 -33.46
C VAL A 460 -55.03 -30.16 -32.73
N CYS A 461 -54.41 -29.00 -32.57
CA CYS A 461 -55.06 -27.78 -32.13
C CYS A 461 -55.12 -26.79 -33.30
N LEU A 462 -56.33 -26.52 -33.82
CA LEU A 462 -56.59 -25.54 -34.87
C LEU A 462 -57.53 -24.47 -34.29
N ILE A 463 -57.02 -23.31 -33.99
CA ILE A 463 -57.73 -22.29 -33.22
C ILE A 463 -57.30 -20.87 -33.62
N SER A 464 -58.21 -19.90 -33.49
CA SER A 464 -57.93 -18.49 -33.60
C SER A 464 -58.13 -17.80 -32.26
N GLY A 465 -57.28 -16.81 -31.93
CA GLY A 465 -57.28 -16.12 -30.64
C GLY A 465 -55.87 -15.79 -30.20
N ASP A 466 -55.73 -15.13 -29.08
CA ASP A 466 -54.43 -14.87 -28.44
C ASP A 466 -54.05 -16.03 -27.55
N PHE A 467 -53.05 -16.79 -27.95
CA PHE A 467 -52.59 -17.97 -27.23
C PHE A 467 -51.08 -18.00 -27.13
N THR A 468 -50.61 -18.42 -26.00
CA THR A 468 -49.17 -18.70 -25.73
C THR A 468 -48.79 -20.09 -26.30
N PHE A 469 -47.49 -20.28 -26.48
CA PHE A 469 -46.95 -21.59 -26.87
C PHE A 469 -47.44 -22.73 -25.91
N GLU A 470 -47.45 -22.45 -24.62
CA GLU A 470 -47.81 -23.39 -23.57
C GLU A 470 -49.28 -23.77 -23.67
N GLU A 471 -50.18 -22.84 -24.00
CA GLU A 471 -51.59 -23.11 -24.15
C GLU A 471 -51.88 -23.95 -25.40
N LEU A 472 -51.26 -23.61 -26.53
CA LEU A 472 -51.40 -24.37 -27.78
C LEU A 472 -50.86 -25.80 -27.59
N SER A 473 -49.69 -25.93 -26.94
CA SER A 473 -49.07 -27.22 -26.66
C SER A 473 -49.97 -28.08 -25.76
N ARG A 474 -50.52 -27.49 -24.68
CA ARG A 474 -51.43 -28.20 -23.76
C ARG A 474 -52.71 -28.69 -24.48
N LYS A 475 -53.32 -27.84 -25.31
CA LYS A 475 -54.52 -28.22 -26.08
C LYS A 475 -54.23 -29.33 -27.07
N ALA A 476 -53.10 -29.32 -27.76
CA ALA A 476 -52.71 -30.37 -28.67
C ALA A 476 -52.35 -31.66 -27.89
N ASP A 477 -51.76 -31.55 -26.71
CA ASP A 477 -51.45 -32.72 -25.85
C ASP A 477 -52.72 -33.41 -25.36
N SER A 478 -53.74 -32.66 -24.91
CA SER A 478 -55.04 -33.24 -24.52
C SER A 478 -55.69 -33.98 -25.69
N ALA A 479 -55.64 -33.42 -26.94
CA ALA A 479 -56.13 -34.13 -28.10
C ALA A 479 -55.32 -35.39 -28.45
N LEU A 480 -54.00 -35.36 -28.32
CA LEU A 480 -53.10 -36.51 -28.50
C LEU A 480 -53.41 -37.62 -27.50
N TYR A 481 -53.64 -37.27 -26.24
CA TYR A 481 -54.02 -38.21 -25.20
C TYR A 481 -55.31 -38.96 -25.58
N ILE A 482 -56.32 -38.24 -26.13
CA ILE A 482 -57.59 -38.85 -26.61
C ILE A 482 -57.29 -39.81 -27.78
N SER A 483 -56.46 -39.44 -28.75
CA SER A 483 -56.03 -40.32 -29.84
C SER A 483 -55.46 -41.64 -29.35
N LYS A 484 -54.55 -41.55 -28.33
CA LYS A 484 -53.93 -42.73 -27.69
C LYS A 484 -54.95 -43.62 -26.98
N ARG A 485 -55.94 -43.01 -26.30
CA ARG A 485 -56.98 -43.77 -25.57
C ARG A 485 -58.02 -44.46 -26.50
N HIS A 486 -58.30 -43.88 -27.65
CA HIS A 486 -59.29 -44.42 -28.61
C HIS A 486 -58.71 -45.42 -29.62
N GLY A 487 -57.58 -46.03 -29.27
CA GLY A 487 -57.07 -47.17 -30.05
C GLY A 487 -55.79 -46.85 -30.82
N LYS A 488 -55.21 -45.65 -30.62
CA LYS A 488 -53.97 -45.20 -31.31
C LYS A 488 -54.15 -45.08 -32.85
N ASN A 489 -53.08 -44.92 -33.62
CA ASN A 489 -53.05 -44.85 -35.08
C ASN A 489 -54.12 -43.90 -35.68
N GLN A 490 -54.28 -42.74 -35.08
CA GLN A 490 -55.27 -41.71 -35.47
C GLN A 490 -54.86 -40.30 -35.00
N TYR A 491 -55.56 -39.34 -35.45
CA TYR A 491 -55.47 -37.99 -34.89
C TYR A 491 -56.81 -37.51 -34.33
N THR A 492 -56.70 -36.64 -33.32
CA THR A 492 -57.89 -35.98 -32.74
C THR A 492 -57.70 -34.46 -32.86
N VAL A 493 -58.75 -33.79 -33.31
CA VAL A 493 -58.79 -32.32 -33.34
C VAL A 493 -59.35 -31.85 -32.00
N TYR A 494 -58.61 -30.96 -31.34
CA TYR A 494 -59.00 -30.36 -30.08
C TYR A 494 -60.36 -29.68 -30.15
N LYS A 495 -61.20 -29.94 -29.18
CA LYS A 495 -62.48 -29.27 -28.94
C LYS A 495 -62.51 -28.74 -27.51
N GLU A 496 -63.19 -27.63 -27.28
CA GLU A 496 -63.30 -27.02 -25.97
C GLU A 496 -63.90 -28.01 -24.97
N GLY A 497 -63.31 -28.09 -23.75
CA GLY A 497 -63.72 -29.09 -22.72
C GLY A 497 -62.93 -30.42 -22.75
N MET A 498 -62.01 -30.67 -23.69
CA MET A 498 -61.17 -31.85 -23.74
C MET A 498 -60.12 -31.92 -22.64
N GLU A 499 -59.77 -30.76 -22.11
CA GLU A 499 -58.75 -30.64 -21.04
C GLU A 499 -59.22 -31.28 -19.71
N ASP A 500 -60.52 -31.32 -19.48
CA ASP A 500 -61.10 -31.90 -18.23
C ASP A 500 -61.12 -33.45 -18.23
N ASN A 501 -60.83 -34.06 -19.37
CA ASN A 501 -60.87 -35.51 -19.58
C ASN A 501 -59.49 -36.13 -19.89
N ALA A 502 -58.40 -35.33 -19.79
CA ALA A 502 -57.06 -35.73 -20.21
C ALA A 502 -56.15 -36.15 -19.00
#